data_6820256d6aa2bf3fec6e010fe445d75d
#
_entry.id   6820256d6aa2bf3fec6e010fe445d75d
#
_cell.length_a   1.000
_cell.length_b   1.000
_cell.length_c   1.000
_cell.angle_alpha   90.00
_cell.angle_beta   90.00
_cell.angle_gamma   90.00
#
_symmetry.space_group_name_H-M   'P 1'
#
loop_
_entity.id
_entity.type
_entity.pdbx_description
1 polymer ?
#
loop_
_entity_poly.entity_id
_entity_poly.type
_entity_poly.pdbx_seq_one_letter_code
_entity_poly.pdbx_strand_id
1 'polypeptide(L)'
;PAQIASANASVAQAQFALDNLNATPTLAQIASADAAIIQAQLALDNLKDGPTPEQIASANRAIAQAEANLATAQIGVDTAWASRRIAHQAFCDAEENAEPPVFLYLPPICPVDAVVLTDSEKNTLLSMIGGDYLVAQANSLLNAYQGHQSALGSSVSAENSLANARDNLDALNEPPTNADLAQASATLIQAQEQR
;
A
#
# COMPACT_ATOMS: atom_id res chain seq x y z
N PRO A 1 23.56 -39.48 57.67
CA PRO A 1 22.74 -38.28 57.95
C PRO A 1 22.37 -37.49 56.67
N ALA A 2 23.29 -37.31 55.72
CA ALA A 2 23.04 -36.52 54.52
C ALA A 2 21.94 -37.13 53.61
N GLN A 3 21.90 -38.45 53.46
CA GLN A 3 20.88 -39.12 52.63
C GLN A 3 19.45 -39.01 53.18
N ILE A 4 19.32 -39.01 54.53
CA ILE A 4 18.03 -38.80 55.21
C ILE A 4 17.56 -37.37 55.00
N ALA A 5 18.47 -36.40 55.09
CA ALA A 5 18.14 -34.98 54.85
C ALA A 5 17.69 -34.72 53.41
N SER A 6 18.38 -35.37 52.43
CA SER A 6 17.98 -35.30 50.99
C SER A 6 16.63 -35.94 50.75
N ALA A 7 16.36 -37.11 51.32
CA ALA A 7 15.09 -37.79 51.22
C ALA A 7 13.94 -36.96 51.84
N ASN A 8 14.16 -36.37 52.98
CA ASN A 8 13.15 -35.48 53.62
C ASN A 8 12.87 -34.23 52.78
N ALA A 9 13.89 -33.66 52.14
CA ALA A 9 13.70 -32.52 51.24
C ALA A 9 12.87 -32.91 49.99
N SER A 10 13.11 -34.10 49.43
CA SER A 10 12.32 -34.60 48.28
C SER A 10 10.88 -34.88 48.70
N VAL A 11 10.64 -35.43 49.89
CA VAL A 11 9.26 -35.63 50.40
C VAL A 11 8.56 -34.29 50.61
N ALA A 12 9.22 -33.29 51.17
CA ALA A 12 8.67 -31.96 51.38
C ALA A 12 8.30 -31.27 50.04
N GLN A 13 9.15 -31.42 49.03
CA GLN A 13 8.86 -30.91 47.68
C GLN A 13 7.64 -31.63 47.03
N ALA A 14 7.58 -32.96 47.17
CA ALA A 14 6.43 -33.72 46.64
C ALA A 14 5.13 -33.36 47.38
N GLN A 15 5.18 -33.14 48.69
CA GLN A 15 4.07 -32.71 49.50
C GLN A 15 3.60 -31.33 49.08
N PHE A 16 4.52 -30.38 48.89
CA PHE A 16 4.19 -29.04 48.41
C PHE A 16 3.56 -29.06 47.00
N ALA A 17 4.08 -29.89 46.10
CA ALA A 17 3.48 -30.10 44.77
C ALA A 17 2.07 -30.68 44.87
N LEU A 18 1.83 -31.63 45.75
CA LEU A 18 0.52 -32.23 46.00
C LEU A 18 -0.47 -31.22 46.62
N ASP A 19 -0.01 -30.41 47.56
CA ASP A 19 -0.82 -29.37 48.16
C ASP A 19 -1.23 -28.29 47.17
N ASN A 20 -0.33 -27.93 46.26
CA ASN A 20 -0.65 -27.03 45.11
C ASN A 20 -1.67 -27.62 44.12
N LEU A 21 -1.60 -28.92 43.85
CA LEU A 21 -2.57 -29.60 43.00
C LEU A 21 -3.93 -29.72 43.67
N ASN A 22 -3.99 -29.81 45.01
CA ASN A 22 -5.24 -29.91 45.76
C ASN A 22 -5.76 -28.54 46.23
N ALA A 23 -5.02 -27.44 45.99
CA ALA A 23 -5.47 -26.12 46.32
C ALA A 23 -6.71 -25.72 45.50
N THR A 24 -7.78 -25.32 46.18
CA THR A 24 -8.92 -24.73 45.49
C THR A 24 -8.50 -23.45 44.79
N PRO A 25 -8.88 -23.22 43.53
CA PRO A 25 -8.54 -21.98 42.82
C PRO A 25 -8.97 -20.75 43.61
N THR A 26 -8.12 -19.75 43.65
CA THR A 26 -8.45 -18.46 44.27
C THR A 26 -9.51 -17.73 43.45
N LEU A 27 -10.30 -16.85 44.06
CA LEU A 27 -11.25 -16.01 43.37
C LEU A 27 -10.62 -15.20 42.23
N ALA A 28 -9.34 -14.79 42.39
CA ALA A 28 -8.60 -14.08 41.36
C ALA A 28 -8.27 -14.99 40.16
N GLN A 29 -7.93 -16.25 40.41
CA GLN A 29 -7.67 -17.22 39.32
C GLN A 29 -8.96 -17.53 38.56
N ILE A 30 -10.08 -17.73 39.25
CA ILE A 30 -11.40 -17.94 38.64
C ILE A 30 -11.79 -16.71 37.78
N ALA A 31 -11.67 -15.50 38.34
CA ALA A 31 -12.00 -14.28 37.60
C ALA A 31 -11.13 -14.10 36.36
N SER A 32 -9.84 -14.47 36.40
CA SER A 32 -8.93 -14.44 35.25
C SER A 32 -9.33 -15.44 34.19
N ALA A 33 -9.69 -16.66 34.58
CA ALA A 33 -10.17 -17.69 33.67
C ALA A 33 -11.50 -17.29 33.01
N ASP A 34 -12.44 -16.75 33.77
CA ASP A 34 -13.72 -16.25 33.26
C ASP A 34 -13.50 -15.12 32.25
N ALA A 35 -12.58 -14.19 32.52
CA ALA A 35 -12.22 -13.14 31.57
C ALA A 35 -11.62 -13.70 30.29
N ALA A 36 -10.78 -14.74 30.36
CA ALA A 36 -10.21 -15.40 29.20
C ALA A 36 -11.29 -16.09 28.34
N ILE A 37 -12.25 -16.76 28.98
CA ILE A 37 -13.40 -17.38 28.32
C ILE A 37 -14.23 -16.32 27.57
N ILE A 38 -14.56 -15.20 28.24
CA ILE A 38 -15.32 -14.10 27.63
C ILE A 38 -14.57 -13.53 26.42
N GLN A 39 -13.26 -13.30 26.50
CA GLN A 39 -12.45 -12.81 25.39
C GLN A 39 -12.42 -13.81 24.21
N ALA A 40 -12.25 -15.09 24.50
CA ALA A 40 -12.26 -16.12 23.47
C ALA A 40 -13.63 -16.25 22.79
N GLN A 41 -14.70 -16.14 23.56
CA GLN A 41 -16.07 -16.15 23.04
C GLN A 41 -16.33 -14.94 22.12
N LEU A 42 -15.98 -13.73 22.56
CA LEU A 42 -16.10 -12.52 21.76
C LEU A 42 -15.29 -12.60 20.45
N ALA A 43 -14.08 -13.16 20.50
CA ALA A 43 -13.26 -13.35 19.31
C ALA A 43 -13.93 -14.31 18.30
N LEU A 44 -14.53 -15.42 18.78
CA LEU A 44 -15.25 -16.37 17.96
C LEU A 44 -16.52 -15.77 17.37
N ASP A 45 -17.26 -14.99 18.14
CA ASP A 45 -18.51 -14.35 17.70
C ASP A 45 -18.19 -13.26 16.67
N ASN A 46 -17.20 -12.39 16.90
CA ASN A 46 -16.75 -11.39 15.92
C ASN A 46 -16.29 -12.05 14.60
N LEU A 47 -15.64 -13.21 14.68
CA LEU A 47 -15.24 -13.94 13.49
C LEU A 47 -16.42 -14.47 12.69
N LYS A 48 -17.49 -14.95 13.38
CA LYS A 48 -18.73 -15.45 12.76
C LYS A 48 -19.61 -14.33 12.19
N ASP A 49 -19.67 -13.20 12.89
CA ASP A 49 -20.50 -12.05 12.49
C ASP A 49 -19.93 -11.30 11.28
N GLY A 50 -18.61 -11.49 11.01
CA GLY A 50 -17.92 -10.84 9.90
C GLY A 50 -17.65 -9.35 10.15
N PRO A 51 -17.38 -8.58 9.07
CA PRO A 51 -17.04 -7.17 9.19
C PRO A 51 -18.23 -6.32 9.64
N THR A 52 -17.97 -5.36 10.51
CA THR A 52 -19.00 -4.43 10.97
C THR A 52 -19.41 -3.47 9.84
N PRO A 53 -20.65 -2.93 9.89
CA PRO A 53 -21.10 -1.90 8.94
C PRO A 53 -20.16 -0.68 8.90
N GLU A 54 -19.53 -0.33 10.02
CA GLU A 54 -18.57 0.77 10.13
C GLU A 54 -17.27 0.45 9.39
N GLN A 55 -16.78 -0.80 9.46
CA GLN A 55 -15.60 -1.24 8.73
C GLN A 55 -15.87 -1.21 7.22
N ILE A 56 -17.00 -1.73 6.76
CA ILE A 56 -17.43 -1.68 5.36
C ILE A 56 -17.58 -0.22 4.88
N ALA A 57 -18.23 0.64 5.68
CA ALA A 57 -18.39 2.05 5.35
C ALA A 57 -17.03 2.79 5.28
N SER A 58 -16.08 2.41 6.12
CA SER A 58 -14.71 2.96 6.08
C SER A 58 -13.97 2.53 4.82
N ALA A 59 -14.03 1.26 4.44
CA ALA A 59 -13.43 0.73 3.22
C ALA A 59 -14.04 1.39 1.97
N ASN A 60 -15.37 1.54 1.91
CA ASN A 60 -16.06 2.22 0.82
C ASN A 60 -15.65 3.71 0.70
N ARG A 61 -15.42 4.41 1.82
CA ARG A 61 -14.90 5.79 1.80
C ARG A 61 -13.47 5.85 1.28
N ALA A 62 -12.62 4.86 1.61
CA ALA A 62 -11.26 4.76 1.09
C ALA A 62 -11.26 4.55 -0.43
N ILE A 63 -12.16 3.73 -0.97
CA ILE A 63 -12.35 3.53 -2.41
C ILE A 63 -12.78 4.85 -3.07
N ALA A 64 -13.81 5.51 -2.55
CA ALA A 64 -14.29 6.78 -3.11
C ALA A 64 -13.20 7.86 -3.12
N GLN A 65 -12.36 7.93 -2.09
CA GLN A 65 -11.22 8.84 -2.05
C GLN A 65 -10.14 8.47 -3.09
N ALA A 66 -9.85 7.19 -3.24
CA ALA A 66 -8.87 6.71 -4.23
C ALA A 66 -9.38 6.96 -5.67
N GLU A 67 -10.68 6.79 -5.94
CA GLU A 67 -11.30 7.13 -7.22
C GLU A 67 -11.22 8.62 -7.54
N ALA A 68 -11.46 9.49 -6.55
CA ALA A 68 -11.30 10.94 -6.71
C ALA A 68 -9.83 11.33 -6.99
N ASN A 69 -8.89 10.69 -6.32
CA ASN A 69 -7.46 10.90 -6.55
C ASN A 69 -7.05 10.44 -7.96
N LEU A 70 -7.56 9.29 -8.42
CA LEU A 70 -7.32 8.80 -9.78
C LEU A 70 -7.88 9.76 -10.83
N ALA A 71 -9.11 10.23 -10.67
CA ALA A 71 -9.70 11.22 -11.58
C ALA A 71 -8.86 12.50 -11.65
N THR A 72 -8.36 12.99 -10.50
CA THR A 72 -7.47 14.14 -10.45
C THR A 72 -6.14 13.89 -11.16
N ALA A 73 -5.56 12.71 -10.98
CA ALA A 73 -4.31 12.32 -11.65
C ALA A 73 -4.49 12.21 -13.17
N GLN A 74 -5.62 11.69 -13.64
CA GLN A 74 -5.97 11.61 -15.07
C GLN A 74 -6.10 13.00 -15.71
N ILE A 75 -6.76 13.93 -15.03
CA ILE A 75 -6.81 15.35 -15.46
C ILE A 75 -5.40 15.95 -15.55
N GLY A 76 -4.53 15.59 -14.59
CA GLY A 76 -3.12 15.97 -14.59
C GLY A 76 -2.38 15.45 -15.84
N VAL A 77 -2.61 14.20 -16.22
CA VAL A 77 -2.04 13.60 -17.44
C VAL A 77 -2.51 14.36 -18.69
N ASP A 78 -3.81 14.62 -18.83
CA ASP A 78 -4.38 15.32 -19.97
C ASP A 78 -3.81 16.75 -20.10
N THR A 79 -3.69 17.45 -18.98
CA THR A 79 -3.13 18.79 -18.91
C THR A 79 -1.65 18.80 -19.29
N ALA A 80 -0.89 17.87 -18.77
CA ALA A 80 0.54 17.74 -19.05
C ALA A 80 0.77 17.31 -20.53
N TRP A 81 -0.09 16.46 -21.09
CA TRP A 81 -0.06 16.11 -22.49
C TRP A 81 -0.37 17.31 -23.40
N ALA A 82 -1.38 18.12 -23.06
CA ALA A 82 -1.70 19.35 -23.79
C ALA A 82 -0.53 20.34 -23.75
N SER A 83 0.08 20.54 -22.59
CA SER A 83 1.26 21.39 -22.40
C SER A 83 2.45 20.92 -23.26
N ARG A 84 2.65 19.61 -23.30
CA ARG A 84 3.69 18.99 -24.14
C ARG A 84 3.43 19.24 -25.62
N ARG A 85 2.19 19.10 -26.09
CA ARG A 85 1.83 19.40 -27.49
C ARG A 85 2.11 20.84 -27.86
N ILE A 86 1.74 21.80 -26.98
CA ILE A 86 1.99 23.23 -27.19
C ILE A 86 3.49 23.50 -27.26
N ALA A 87 4.28 22.94 -26.34
CA ALA A 87 5.73 23.11 -26.31
C ALA A 87 6.41 22.51 -27.56
N HIS A 88 5.92 21.35 -28.03
CA HIS A 88 6.39 20.70 -29.26
C HIS A 88 6.09 21.54 -30.48
N GLN A 89 4.87 22.05 -30.61
CA GLN A 89 4.50 22.97 -31.71
C GLN A 89 5.37 24.22 -31.72
N ALA A 90 5.54 24.86 -30.55
CA ALA A 90 6.38 26.05 -30.42
C ALA A 90 7.86 25.80 -30.78
N PHE A 91 8.36 24.60 -30.49
CA PHE A 91 9.71 24.19 -30.91
C PHE A 91 9.79 24.04 -32.42
N CYS A 92 8.81 23.36 -33.06
CA CYS A 92 8.76 23.17 -34.51
C CYS A 92 8.62 24.50 -35.27
N ASP A 93 7.75 25.39 -34.80
CA ASP A 93 7.57 26.72 -35.37
C ASP A 93 8.87 27.56 -35.27
N ALA A 94 9.61 27.40 -34.18
CA ALA A 94 10.89 28.08 -33.99
C ALA A 94 12.00 27.51 -34.88
N GLU A 95 12.01 26.19 -35.11
CA GLU A 95 12.96 25.50 -35.98
C GLU A 95 12.74 25.91 -37.45
N GLU A 96 11.48 25.99 -37.90
CA GLU A 96 11.13 26.41 -39.27
C GLU A 96 11.54 27.86 -39.58
N ASN A 97 11.50 28.73 -38.57
CA ASN A 97 11.83 30.16 -38.70
C ASN A 97 13.28 30.52 -38.38
N ALA A 98 14.13 29.54 -38.06
CA ALA A 98 15.55 29.79 -37.76
C ALA A 98 16.35 30.14 -39.02
N GLU A 99 17.18 31.19 -38.96
CA GLU A 99 18.13 31.57 -40.03
C GLU A 99 19.59 31.46 -39.50
N PRO A 100 20.46 30.63 -40.11
CA PRO A 100 20.20 29.67 -41.18
C PRO A 100 19.39 28.46 -40.68
N PRO A 101 18.60 27.80 -41.58
CA PRO A 101 17.80 26.67 -41.18
C PRO A 101 18.66 25.55 -40.61
N VAL A 102 18.35 25.14 -39.38
CA VAL A 102 19.14 24.16 -38.61
C VAL A 102 18.91 22.71 -39.10
N PHE A 103 18.07 22.54 -40.14
CA PHE A 103 17.68 21.27 -40.75
C PHE A 103 18.80 20.31 -41.18
N LEU A 104 20.05 20.78 -41.20
CA LEU A 104 21.16 20.01 -41.76
C LEU A 104 21.74 18.94 -40.81
N TYR A 105 21.34 18.93 -39.53
CA TYR A 105 22.02 18.10 -38.54
C TYR A 105 21.12 17.31 -37.59
N LEU A 106 19.78 17.37 -37.77
CA LEU A 106 18.85 16.76 -36.83
C LEU A 106 17.96 15.72 -37.48
N PRO A 107 17.70 14.56 -36.85
CA PRO A 107 16.57 13.75 -37.21
C PRO A 107 15.31 14.58 -37.00
N PRO A 108 14.28 14.46 -37.87
CA PRO A 108 13.10 15.30 -37.82
C PRO A 108 12.35 15.05 -36.50
N ILE A 109 12.56 15.97 -35.54
CA ILE A 109 11.73 16.04 -34.32
C ILE A 109 10.33 16.55 -34.71
N CYS A 110 10.24 17.23 -35.84
CA CYS A 110 9.03 17.63 -36.51
C CYS A 110 8.81 16.75 -37.76
N PRO A 111 7.73 16.01 -37.84
CA PRO A 111 6.35 16.42 -37.82
C PRO A 111 5.61 16.07 -36.51
N VAL A 112 4.49 16.76 -36.30
CA VAL A 112 3.66 16.85 -35.09
C VAL A 112 3.17 15.51 -34.51
N ASP A 113 3.32 14.41 -35.24
CA ASP A 113 2.88 13.08 -34.84
C ASP A 113 3.92 12.26 -34.04
N ALA A 114 5.13 12.79 -33.84
CA ALA A 114 6.13 12.17 -32.98
C ALA A 114 5.75 12.33 -31.49
N VAL A 115 4.89 11.47 -31.03
CA VAL A 115 4.28 11.50 -29.69
C VAL A 115 5.29 11.16 -28.58
N VAL A 116 6.45 10.62 -28.91
CA VAL A 116 7.48 10.17 -27.92
C VAL A 116 8.85 10.61 -28.39
N LEU A 117 9.49 11.51 -27.62
CA LEU A 117 10.92 11.78 -27.80
C LEU A 117 11.72 10.56 -27.37
N THR A 118 12.49 9.98 -28.26
CA THR A 118 13.49 8.97 -27.96
C THR A 118 14.62 9.56 -27.10
N ASP A 119 15.39 8.74 -26.40
CA ASP A 119 16.55 9.21 -25.64
C ASP A 119 17.60 9.85 -26.54
N SER A 120 17.69 9.44 -27.81
CA SER A 120 18.53 10.07 -28.82
C SER A 120 18.06 11.49 -29.15
N GLU A 121 16.75 11.70 -29.32
CA GLU A 121 16.17 13.02 -29.59
C GLU A 121 16.31 13.94 -28.39
N LYS A 122 16.14 13.44 -27.15
CA LYS A 122 16.40 14.21 -25.92
C LYS A 122 17.87 14.65 -25.85
N ASN A 123 18.81 13.75 -26.12
CA ASN A 123 20.24 14.08 -26.13
C ASN A 123 20.58 15.06 -27.22
N THR A 124 19.93 14.98 -28.37
CA THR A 124 20.08 15.91 -29.48
C THR A 124 19.58 17.30 -29.08
N LEU A 125 18.39 17.42 -28.49
CA LEU A 125 17.87 18.66 -27.94
C LEU A 125 18.81 19.28 -26.90
N LEU A 126 19.40 18.46 -26.02
CA LEU A 126 20.39 18.91 -25.04
C LEU A 126 21.71 19.37 -25.67
N SER A 127 22.13 18.80 -26.82
CA SER A 127 23.35 19.19 -27.53
C SER A 127 23.19 20.46 -28.36
N MET A 128 21.95 20.86 -28.69
CA MET A 128 21.65 22.12 -29.42
C MET A 128 21.85 23.39 -28.61
N ILE A 129 22.29 23.27 -27.36
CA ILE A 129 22.52 24.39 -26.42
C ILE A 129 23.65 25.34 -26.91
N GLY A 130 23.60 25.81 -28.15
CA GLY A 130 24.55 26.72 -28.74
C GLY A 130 23.97 27.93 -29.48
N GLY A 131 22.65 27.98 -29.69
CA GLY A 131 21.95 29.10 -30.32
C GLY A 131 20.87 29.64 -29.42
N ASP A 132 20.93 30.90 -29.04
CA ASP A 132 20.12 31.49 -27.94
C ASP A 132 18.59 31.35 -28.07
N TYR A 133 18.04 31.22 -29.27
CA TYR A 133 16.58 31.19 -29.48
C TYR A 133 15.98 29.77 -29.37
N LEU A 134 16.60 28.76 -29.96
CA LEU A 134 16.11 27.38 -29.94
C LEU A 134 16.29 26.70 -28.57
N VAL A 135 17.26 27.16 -27.77
CA VAL A 135 17.52 26.64 -26.42
C VAL A 135 16.32 26.80 -25.50
N ALA A 136 15.64 27.94 -25.55
CA ALA A 136 14.46 28.21 -24.72
C ALA A 136 13.32 27.24 -25.05
N GLN A 137 13.03 27.03 -26.33
CA GLN A 137 11.99 26.13 -26.82
C GLN A 137 12.35 24.66 -26.56
N ALA A 138 13.62 24.25 -26.76
CA ALA A 138 14.09 22.91 -26.45
C ALA A 138 13.95 22.61 -24.94
N ASN A 139 14.34 23.54 -24.08
CA ASN A 139 14.18 23.39 -22.64
C ASN A 139 12.70 23.33 -22.24
N SER A 140 11.84 24.16 -22.87
CA SER A 140 10.39 24.14 -22.64
C SER A 140 9.80 22.77 -23.03
N LEU A 141 10.19 22.21 -24.16
CA LEU A 141 9.76 20.89 -24.63
C LEU A 141 10.22 19.78 -23.67
N LEU A 142 11.48 19.80 -23.25
CA LEU A 142 12.02 18.83 -22.29
C LEU A 142 11.30 18.88 -20.94
N ASN A 143 11.06 20.09 -20.42
CA ASN A 143 10.33 20.28 -19.17
C ASN A 143 8.87 19.78 -19.29
N ALA A 144 8.21 20.07 -20.40
CA ALA A 144 6.84 19.60 -20.65
C ALA A 144 6.80 18.07 -20.80
N TYR A 145 7.82 17.47 -21.41
CA TYR A 145 7.95 16.02 -21.50
C TYR A 145 8.13 15.39 -20.11
N GLN A 146 9.02 15.93 -19.29
CA GLN A 146 9.24 15.47 -17.91
C GLN A 146 7.98 15.63 -17.05
N GLY A 147 7.27 16.75 -17.22
CA GLY A 147 5.99 16.97 -16.57
C GLY A 147 4.94 15.92 -16.93
N HIS A 148 4.85 15.56 -18.22
CA HIS A 148 3.96 14.50 -18.68
C HIS A 148 4.35 13.12 -18.11
N GLN A 149 5.64 12.77 -18.07
CA GLN A 149 6.11 11.52 -17.47
C GLN A 149 5.80 11.47 -15.96
N SER A 150 5.96 12.59 -15.25
CA SER A 150 5.62 12.69 -13.83
C SER A 150 4.10 12.52 -13.59
N ALA A 151 3.28 13.10 -14.46
CA ALA A 151 1.81 12.96 -14.39
C ALA A 151 1.38 11.50 -14.63
N LEU A 152 1.98 10.80 -15.60
CA LEU A 152 1.75 9.36 -15.83
C LEU A 152 2.14 8.54 -14.59
N GLY A 153 3.28 8.81 -13.97
CA GLY A 153 3.70 8.16 -12.72
C GLY A 153 2.69 8.38 -11.58
N SER A 154 2.13 9.60 -11.48
CA SER A 154 1.09 9.91 -10.50
C SER A 154 -0.21 9.15 -10.77
N SER A 155 -0.60 8.99 -12.04
CA SER A 155 -1.78 8.20 -12.42
C SER A 155 -1.63 6.73 -12.04
N VAL A 156 -0.49 6.12 -12.36
CA VAL A 156 -0.19 4.72 -11.97
C VAL A 156 -0.20 4.56 -10.44
N SER A 157 0.32 5.53 -9.70
CA SER A 157 0.30 5.49 -8.23
C SER A 157 -1.12 5.57 -7.68
N ALA A 158 -1.99 6.37 -8.30
CA ALA A 158 -3.40 6.48 -7.93
C ALA A 158 -4.18 5.20 -8.28
N GLU A 159 -3.91 4.58 -9.42
CA GLU A 159 -4.48 3.27 -9.80
C GLU A 159 -4.12 2.18 -8.80
N ASN A 160 -2.86 2.10 -8.38
CA ASN A 160 -2.40 1.16 -7.36
C ASN A 160 -3.09 1.41 -6.02
N SER A 161 -3.30 2.68 -5.64
CA SER A 161 -4.01 3.03 -4.40
C SER A 161 -5.46 2.59 -4.45
N LEU A 162 -6.14 2.73 -5.60
CA LEU A 162 -7.50 2.26 -5.80
C LEU A 162 -7.57 0.73 -5.77
N ALA A 163 -6.64 0.03 -6.42
CA ALA A 163 -6.56 -1.43 -6.36
C ALA A 163 -6.42 -1.91 -4.91
N ASN A 164 -5.46 -1.35 -4.15
CA ASN A 164 -5.28 -1.69 -2.74
C ASN A 164 -6.52 -1.42 -1.88
N ALA A 165 -7.26 -0.34 -2.15
CA ALA A 165 -8.47 -0.03 -1.42
C ALA A 165 -9.60 -1.05 -1.71
N ARG A 166 -9.69 -1.53 -2.96
CA ARG A 166 -10.64 -2.59 -3.36
C ARG A 166 -10.25 -3.93 -2.77
N ASP A 167 -8.97 -4.31 -2.84
CA ASP A 167 -8.46 -5.55 -2.24
C ASP A 167 -8.74 -5.60 -0.73
N ASN A 168 -8.61 -4.45 -0.04
CA ASN A 168 -8.96 -4.35 1.38
C ASN A 168 -10.46 -4.57 1.65
N LEU A 169 -11.34 -4.07 0.80
CA LEU A 169 -12.77 -4.32 0.91
C LEU A 169 -13.09 -5.79 0.63
N ASP A 170 -12.48 -6.37 -0.39
CA ASP A 170 -12.66 -7.78 -0.75
C ASP A 170 -12.18 -8.69 0.38
N ALA A 171 -11.02 -8.40 0.97
CA ALA A 171 -10.50 -9.13 2.13
C ALA A 171 -11.43 -9.03 3.35
N LEU A 172 -12.08 -7.88 3.56
CA LEU A 172 -13.08 -7.74 4.63
C LEU A 172 -14.33 -8.60 4.37
N ASN A 173 -14.75 -8.73 3.11
CA ASN A 173 -15.93 -9.51 2.72
C ASN A 173 -15.64 -11.01 2.59
N GLU A 174 -14.38 -11.43 2.68
CA GLU A 174 -14.00 -12.84 2.62
C GLU A 174 -14.52 -13.58 3.87
N PRO A 175 -15.28 -14.65 3.72
CA PRO A 175 -15.79 -15.38 4.88
C PRO A 175 -14.62 -16.04 5.62
N PRO A 176 -14.68 -16.14 6.96
CA PRO A 176 -13.67 -16.80 7.75
C PRO A 176 -13.50 -18.25 7.30
N THR A 177 -12.26 -18.69 7.20
CA THR A 177 -11.98 -20.09 6.81
C THR A 177 -12.37 -21.07 7.93
N ASN A 178 -12.61 -22.30 7.55
CA ASN A 178 -12.83 -23.37 8.53
C ASN A 178 -11.65 -23.51 9.51
N ALA A 179 -10.42 -23.18 9.08
CA ALA A 179 -9.24 -23.18 9.92
C ALA A 179 -9.30 -22.07 10.98
N ASP A 180 -9.73 -20.87 10.60
CA ASP A 180 -9.87 -19.73 11.53
C ASP A 180 -10.93 -20.03 12.59
N LEU A 181 -12.07 -20.58 12.17
CA LEU A 181 -13.15 -20.99 13.08
C LEU A 181 -12.72 -22.13 14.02
N ALA A 182 -11.97 -23.10 13.50
CA ALA A 182 -11.43 -24.20 14.31
C ALA A 182 -10.41 -23.69 15.33
N GLN A 183 -9.51 -22.77 14.92
CA GLN A 183 -8.54 -22.15 15.81
C GLN A 183 -9.20 -21.34 16.93
N ALA A 184 -10.18 -20.50 16.59
CA ALA A 184 -10.92 -19.72 17.58
C ALA A 184 -11.71 -20.62 18.55
N SER A 185 -12.34 -21.68 18.05
CA SER A 185 -13.01 -22.68 18.86
C SER A 185 -12.08 -23.44 19.80
N ALA A 186 -10.88 -23.83 19.31
CA ALA A 186 -9.85 -24.47 20.13
C ALA A 186 -9.37 -23.55 21.26
N THR A 187 -9.19 -22.26 20.97
CA THR A 187 -8.82 -21.26 21.99
C THR A 187 -9.88 -21.13 23.08
N LEU A 188 -11.16 -21.15 22.70
CA LEU A 188 -12.27 -21.14 23.65
C LEU A 188 -12.28 -22.37 24.53
N ILE A 189 -12.09 -23.57 23.94
CA ILE A 189 -12.03 -24.83 24.69
C ILE A 189 -10.85 -24.81 25.69
N GLN A 190 -9.65 -24.37 25.26
CA GLN A 190 -8.51 -24.24 26.17
C GLN A 190 -8.77 -23.26 27.31
N ALA A 191 -9.43 -22.13 27.06
CA ALA A 191 -9.81 -21.21 28.12
C ALA A 191 -10.81 -21.84 29.11
N GLN A 192 -11.73 -22.66 28.64
CA GLN A 192 -12.68 -23.40 29.48
C GLN A 192 -12.02 -24.49 30.33
N GLU A 193 -11.01 -25.18 29.78
CA GLU A 193 -10.24 -26.22 30.50
C GLU A 193 -9.36 -25.64 31.63
N GLN A 194 -8.99 -24.36 31.55
CA GLN A 194 -8.17 -23.67 32.54
C GLN A 194 -9.00 -23.12 33.72
N ARG A 195 -10.31 -23.18 33.66
CA ARG A 195 -11.24 -22.75 34.71
C ARG A 195 -11.45 -23.86 35.76
#